data_ec7c0263cc271a1062028f1fd989d9a6
#
_entry.id   ec7c0263cc271a1062028f1fd989d9a6
#
_cell.length_a   1.000
_cell.length_b   1.000
_cell.length_c   1.000
_cell.angle_alpha   90.00
_cell.angle_beta   90.00
_cell.angle_gamma   90.00
#
_symmetry.space_group_name_H-M   'P 1'
#
loop_
_entity.id
_entity.type
_entity.pdbx_description
1 polymer ?
#
loop_
_entity_poly.entity_id
_entity_poly.type
_entity_poly.pdbx_seq_one_letter_code
_entity_poly.pdbx_strand_id
1 'polypeptide(L)'
;MTLNPALDYVMHPLTLDMGFTNRSSNEELHCGGNGINISTLLNELDVPSIAMGIAAGFTGDYLLRCLQEKGIASNFVILDRGYTRINVKLNGIVMTMVNGMGPKIPEKKVNELLERMDIVGSDDTLVLTGSIPNSLPEDMYMQIMRRLGGRGIQFVVDAPGQLLMESLEAHPFLIKPNNHEVGRIFGVEIEEPDECMPYAHKLQDAGARNVIISCGGHGSLLLDENGAEHVVPTAKIRLVNATGAGDSMVGGFLAQVTRGVDYETALIFASACGTATAASKGIAKRSTIDRVVGALYKKMGRAIPGSIARDMEANKAREAALEAAEKAEK
;
A
#
# COMPACT_ATOMS: atom_id res chain seq x y z
N MET A 1 0.48 -1.20 9.34
CA MET A 1 -0.66 -1.67 10.15
C MET A 1 -1.94 -1.45 9.38
N THR A 2 -2.92 -2.38 9.47
CA THR A 2 -4.24 -2.24 8.85
C THR A 2 -5.33 -2.63 9.86
N LEU A 3 -6.20 -1.65 10.21
CA LEU A 3 -7.26 -1.86 11.21
C LEU A 3 -8.46 -2.63 10.65
N ASN A 4 -8.62 -2.63 9.33
CA ASN A 4 -9.75 -3.25 8.63
C ASN A 4 -9.28 -4.13 7.46
N PRO A 5 -8.48 -5.19 7.72
CA PRO A 5 -8.05 -6.12 6.70
C PRO A 5 -9.25 -6.79 6.02
N ALA A 6 -9.04 -7.37 4.85
CA ALA A 6 -10.11 -8.00 4.10
C ALA A 6 -9.65 -9.27 3.36
N LEU A 7 -10.60 -10.12 3.02
CA LEU A 7 -10.45 -11.03 1.90
C LEU A 7 -11.15 -10.42 0.69
N ASP A 8 -10.44 -10.31 -0.41
CA ASP A 8 -10.99 -9.84 -1.69
C ASP A 8 -11.43 -11.05 -2.51
N TYR A 9 -12.73 -11.23 -2.65
CA TYR A 9 -13.33 -12.28 -3.46
C TYR A 9 -13.66 -11.71 -4.83
N VAL A 10 -12.89 -12.10 -5.83
CA VAL A 10 -13.02 -11.62 -7.21
C VAL A 10 -13.81 -12.65 -8.01
N MET A 11 -14.93 -12.23 -8.57
CA MET A 11 -15.77 -13.04 -9.45
C MET A 11 -15.78 -12.45 -10.86
N HIS A 12 -15.85 -13.30 -11.87
CA HIS A 12 -15.86 -12.91 -13.28
C HIS A 12 -17.20 -13.30 -13.94
N PRO A 13 -18.31 -12.61 -13.63
CA PRO A 13 -19.58 -12.86 -14.30
C PRO A 13 -19.52 -12.36 -15.75
N LEU A 14 -20.14 -13.11 -16.68
CA LEU A 14 -20.27 -12.70 -18.06
C LEU A 14 -21.22 -11.49 -18.21
N THR A 15 -22.32 -11.54 -17.45
CA THR A 15 -23.31 -10.46 -17.31
C THR A 15 -23.63 -10.29 -15.84
N LEU A 16 -24.15 -9.12 -15.45
CA LEU A 16 -24.66 -8.86 -14.12
C LEU A 16 -26.08 -8.34 -14.25
N ASP A 17 -27.03 -9.26 -14.19
CA ASP A 17 -28.45 -8.96 -14.31
C ASP A 17 -29.08 -8.86 -12.93
N MET A 18 -29.57 -7.67 -12.58
CA MET A 18 -30.19 -7.42 -11.27
C MET A 18 -31.51 -8.20 -11.14
N GLY A 19 -31.66 -8.89 -10.02
CA GLY A 19 -32.84 -9.71 -9.74
C GLY A 19 -32.79 -11.13 -10.31
N PHE A 20 -31.72 -11.51 -11.00
CA PHE A 20 -31.52 -12.84 -11.57
C PHE A 20 -30.31 -13.55 -10.98
N THR A 21 -30.24 -14.87 -11.17
CA THR A 21 -29.06 -15.66 -10.80
C THR A 21 -27.96 -15.46 -11.84
N ASN A 22 -26.87 -14.82 -11.43
CA ASN A 22 -25.66 -14.66 -12.23
C ASN A 22 -24.68 -15.78 -11.90
N ARG A 23 -23.87 -16.22 -12.88
CA ARG A 23 -22.84 -17.23 -12.71
C ARG A 23 -21.48 -16.65 -13.08
N SER A 24 -20.50 -16.93 -12.23
CA SER A 24 -19.10 -16.58 -12.49
C SER A 24 -18.45 -17.63 -13.39
N SER A 25 -17.58 -17.17 -14.30
CA SER A 25 -16.74 -18.03 -15.14
C SER A 25 -15.40 -18.37 -14.47
N ASN A 26 -14.97 -17.56 -13.50
CA ASN A 26 -13.75 -17.74 -12.71
C ASN A 26 -13.89 -17.04 -11.37
N GLU A 27 -13.19 -17.56 -10.37
CA GLU A 27 -13.20 -17.02 -9.02
C GLU A 27 -11.78 -16.99 -8.44
N GLU A 28 -11.45 -15.91 -7.75
CA GLU A 28 -10.15 -15.73 -7.12
C GLU A 28 -10.37 -15.18 -5.69
N LEU A 29 -9.61 -15.69 -4.73
CA LEU A 29 -9.63 -15.21 -3.35
C LEU A 29 -8.24 -14.66 -2.98
N HIS A 30 -8.17 -13.38 -2.66
CA HIS A 30 -6.95 -12.70 -2.31
C HIS A 30 -7.00 -12.18 -0.88
N CYS A 31 -5.90 -12.31 -0.14
CA CYS A 31 -5.71 -11.63 1.13
C CYS A 31 -5.41 -10.17 0.84
N GLY A 32 -6.25 -9.29 1.34
CA GLY A 32 -6.25 -7.87 1.06
C GLY A 32 -6.20 -7.00 2.33
N GLY A 33 -6.08 -5.73 2.07
CA GLY A 33 -5.89 -4.66 3.06
C GLY A 33 -4.59 -3.92 2.78
N ASN A 34 -4.66 -2.58 2.81
CA ASN A 34 -3.54 -1.73 2.37
C ASN A 34 -2.22 -2.09 3.06
N GLY A 35 -2.20 -2.26 4.40
CA GLY A 35 -0.99 -2.65 5.12
C GLY A 35 -0.46 -4.04 4.73
N ILE A 36 -1.35 -4.98 4.37
CA ILE A 36 -0.96 -6.32 3.87
C ILE A 36 -0.36 -6.21 2.48
N ASN A 37 -0.90 -5.35 1.61
CA ASN A 37 -0.34 -5.10 0.29
C ASN A 37 1.06 -4.49 0.40
N ILE A 38 1.27 -3.53 1.31
CA ILE A 38 2.58 -2.94 1.60
C ILE A 38 3.55 -4.02 2.08
N SER A 39 3.17 -4.86 3.05
CA SER A 39 4.03 -5.95 3.54
C SER A 39 4.32 -6.98 2.45
N THR A 40 3.35 -7.26 1.56
CA THR A 40 3.55 -8.16 0.42
C THR A 40 4.61 -7.60 -0.54
N LEU A 41 4.55 -6.29 -0.84
CA LEU A 41 5.55 -5.65 -1.68
C LEU A 41 6.93 -5.60 -1.01
N LEU A 42 6.99 -5.22 0.27
CA LEU A 42 8.24 -5.19 1.04
C LEU A 42 8.93 -6.56 1.06
N ASN A 43 8.14 -7.63 1.19
CA ASN A 43 8.64 -9.01 1.12
C ASN A 43 9.23 -9.34 -0.28
N GLU A 44 8.60 -8.90 -1.37
CA GLU A 44 9.15 -9.02 -2.73
C GLU A 44 10.45 -8.22 -2.94
N LEU A 45 10.66 -7.19 -2.11
CA LEU A 45 11.84 -6.32 -2.13
C LEU A 45 12.91 -6.71 -1.08
N ASP A 46 12.76 -7.84 -0.41
CA ASP A 46 13.61 -8.33 0.68
C ASP A 46 13.77 -7.30 1.83
N VAL A 47 12.70 -6.56 2.14
CA VAL A 47 12.63 -5.63 3.27
C VAL A 47 11.74 -6.22 4.36
N PRO A 48 12.27 -6.47 5.56
CA PRO A 48 11.49 -7.08 6.63
C PRO A 48 10.37 -6.15 7.09
N SER A 49 9.20 -6.74 7.35
CA SER A 49 8.06 -6.02 7.91
C SER A 49 7.19 -6.95 8.77
N ILE A 50 6.45 -6.37 9.71
CA ILE A 50 5.45 -7.09 10.52
C ILE A 50 4.07 -6.52 10.19
N ALA A 51 3.21 -7.34 9.62
CA ALA A 51 1.82 -6.98 9.40
C ALA A 51 1.06 -7.01 10.73
N MET A 52 0.47 -5.88 11.12
CA MET A 52 -0.28 -5.72 12.37
C MET A 52 -1.72 -5.29 12.09
N GLY A 53 -2.64 -5.74 12.91
CA GLY A 53 -4.06 -5.38 12.78
C GLY A 53 -4.97 -6.25 13.63
N ILE A 54 -6.24 -6.33 13.22
CA ILE A 54 -7.27 -7.11 13.91
C ILE A 54 -7.89 -8.08 12.90
N ALA A 55 -8.01 -9.34 13.30
CA ALA A 55 -8.62 -10.40 12.50
C ALA A 55 -9.71 -11.14 13.29
N ALA A 56 -10.65 -11.76 12.59
CA ALA A 56 -11.78 -12.44 13.22
C ALA A 56 -12.29 -13.64 12.41
N GLY A 57 -12.68 -14.70 13.09
CA GLY A 57 -13.35 -15.86 12.54
C GLY A 57 -12.58 -16.59 11.44
N PHE A 58 -13.22 -17.50 10.73
CA PHE A 58 -12.58 -18.33 9.70
C PHE A 58 -11.93 -17.53 8.56
N THR A 59 -12.45 -16.35 8.25
CA THR A 59 -11.85 -15.44 7.27
C THR A 59 -10.57 -14.79 7.78
N GLY A 60 -10.49 -14.52 9.09
CA GLY A 60 -9.27 -14.10 9.77
C GLY A 60 -8.22 -15.21 9.80
N ASP A 61 -8.62 -16.44 10.10
CA ASP A 61 -7.72 -17.59 10.08
C ASP A 61 -7.14 -17.83 8.67
N TYR A 62 -7.98 -17.70 7.64
CA TYR A 62 -7.53 -17.78 6.26
C TYR A 62 -6.53 -16.68 5.92
N LEU A 63 -6.81 -15.43 6.33
CA LEU A 63 -5.92 -14.29 6.14
C LEU A 63 -4.52 -14.55 6.75
N LEU A 64 -4.48 -15.00 8.00
CA LEU A 64 -3.22 -15.30 8.71
C LEU A 64 -2.45 -16.43 8.04
N ARG A 65 -3.13 -17.45 7.57
CA ARG A 65 -2.52 -18.54 6.79
C ARG A 65 -1.90 -18.02 5.49
N CYS A 66 -2.62 -17.18 4.75
CA CYS A 66 -2.06 -16.53 3.56
C CYS A 66 -0.79 -15.73 3.84
N LEU A 67 -0.73 -14.98 4.96
CA LEU A 67 0.47 -14.24 5.35
C LEU A 67 1.63 -15.19 5.63
N GLN A 68 1.36 -16.27 6.36
CA GLN A 68 2.35 -17.31 6.67
C GLN A 68 2.88 -17.98 5.39
N GLU A 69 2.01 -18.37 4.46
CA GLU A 69 2.39 -18.97 3.17
C GLU A 69 3.25 -18.03 2.31
N LYS A 70 3.03 -16.71 2.43
CA LYS A 70 3.86 -15.69 1.78
C LYS A 70 5.16 -15.36 2.54
N GLY A 71 5.40 -15.96 3.71
CA GLY A 71 6.55 -15.64 4.55
C GLY A 71 6.48 -14.26 5.21
N ILE A 72 5.30 -13.65 5.31
CA ILE A 72 5.11 -12.34 5.93
C ILE A 72 4.88 -12.52 7.43
N ALA A 73 5.77 -11.94 8.24
CA ALA A 73 5.60 -11.89 9.70
C ALA A 73 4.34 -11.09 10.08
N SER A 74 3.59 -11.60 11.04
CA SER A 74 2.33 -10.95 11.44
C SER A 74 2.09 -10.98 12.94
N ASN A 75 1.46 -9.92 13.47
CA ASN A 75 1.08 -9.79 14.88
C ASN A 75 -0.34 -9.21 14.97
N PHE A 76 -1.33 -10.05 14.72
CA PHE A 76 -2.75 -9.67 14.73
C PHE A 76 -3.41 -9.95 16.07
N VAL A 77 -4.29 -9.05 16.51
CA VAL A 77 -5.26 -9.31 17.58
C VAL A 77 -6.41 -10.10 17.00
N ILE A 78 -6.76 -11.22 17.64
CA ILE A 78 -7.85 -12.08 17.21
C ILE A 78 -9.09 -11.80 18.03
N LEU A 79 -10.22 -11.58 17.35
CA LEU A 79 -11.52 -11.42 17.99
C LEU A 79 -12.19 -12.75 18.21
N ASP A 80 -12.90 -12.88 19.33
CA ASP A 80 -13.66 -14.07 19.68
C ASP A 80 -14.95 -14.24 18.85
N ARG A 81 -15.43 -13.17 18.20
CA ARG A 81 -16.67 -13.12 17.42
C ARG A 81 -16.54 -12.25 16.18
N GLY A 82 -17.35 -12.54 15.18
CA GLY A 82 -17.38 -11.81 13.91
C GLY A 82 -16.47 -12.43 12.85
N TYR A 83 -16.26 -11.68 11.78
CA TYR A 83 -15.46 -12.11 10.62
C TYR A 83 -14.57 -10.96 10.16
N THR A 84 -13.34 -11.25 9.79
CA THR A 84 -12.57 -10.36 8.91
C THR A 84 -13.40 -10.15 7.64
N ARG A 85 -13.56 -8.89 7.24
CA ARG A 85 -14.48 -8.56 6.14
C ARG A 85 -14.10 -9.23 4.83
N ILE A 86 -15.11 -9.48 4.01
CA ILE A 86 -14.95 -9.90 2.62
C ILE A 86 -15.38 -8.72 1.74
N ASN A 87 -14.53 -8.36 0.79
CA ASN A 87 -14.90 -7.46 -0.29
C ASN A 87 -15.20 -8.31 -1.52
N VAL A 88 -16.34 -8.10 -2.12
CA VAL A 88 -16.73 -8.78 -3.36
C VAL A 88 -16.42 -7.85 -4.54
N LYS A 89 -15.62 -8.34 -5.49
CA LYS A 89 -15.27 -7.62 -6.71
C LYS A 89 -15.84 -8.36 -7.90
N LEU A 90 -16.82 -7.77 -8.56
CA LEU A 90 -17.45 -8.32 -9.75
C LEU A 90 -16.75 -7.73 -10.98
N ASN A 91 -15.85 -8.51 -11.57
CA ASN A 91 -15.04 -8.13 -12.72
C ASN A 91 -15.75 -8.56 -14.02
N GLY A 92 -16.84 -7.86 -14.36
CA GLY A 92 -17.61 -8.02 -15.58
C GLY A 92 -17.29 -6.92 -16.60
N ILE A 93 -18.29 -6.54 -17.43
CA ILE A 93 -18.17 -5.42 -18.37
C ILE A 93 -17.86 -4.12 -17.65
N VAL A 94 -18.51 -3.92 -16.48
CA VAL A 94 -18.23 -2.83 -15.54
C VAL A 94 -17.78 -3.46 -14.23
N MET A 95 -16.62 -3.05 -13.72
CA MET A 95 -16.15 -3.48 -12.42
C MET A 95 -17.05 -2.90 -11.32
N THR A 96 -17.64 -3.78 -10.51
CA THR A 96 -18.46 -3.39 -9.36
C THR A 96 -17.86 -3.96 -8.09
N MET A 97 -17.77 -3.15 -7.05
CA MET A 97 -17.21 -3.55 -5.76
C MET A 97 -18.21 -3.37 -4.64
N VAL A 98 -18.34 -4.39 -3.79
CA VAL A 98 -19.13 -4.33 -2.55
C VAL A 98 -18.19 -4.65 -1.39
N ASN A 99 -17.87 -3.65 -0.58
CA ASN A 99 -16.95 -3.78 0.53
C ASN A 99 -17.69 -4.10 1.83
N GLY A 100 -17.27 -5.14 2.52
CA GLY A 100 -17.75 -5.47 3.86
C GLY A 100 -17.32 -4.42 4.89
N MET A 101 -18.12 -4.24 5.94
CA MET A 101 -17.85 -3.26 7.01
C MET A 101 -16.73 -3.72 7.96
N GLY A 102 -16.56 -5.03 8.13
CA GLY A 102 -15.67 -5.61 9.14
C GLY A 102 -16.37 -5.93 10.47
N PRO A 103 -15.64 -6.55 11.39
CA PRO A 103 -16.18 -6.98 12.67
C PRO A 103 -16.37 -5.81 13.64
N LYS A 104 -17.28 -5.97 14.60
CA LYS A 104 -17.37 -5.06 15.75
C LYS A 104 -16.22 -5.36 16.71
N ILE A 105 -15.36 -4.36 16.97
CA ILE A 105 -14.16 -4.49 17.79
C ILE A 105 -14.45 -4.00 19.21
N PRO A 106 -14.37 -4.87 20.23
CA PRO A 106 -14.54 -4.48 21.62
C PRO A 106 -13.35 -3.63 22.10
N GLU A 107 -13.59 -2.68 22.99
CA GLU A 107 -12.56 -1.81 23.59
C GLU A 107 -11.38 -2.59 24.18
N LYS A 108 -11.64 -3.71 24.87
CA LYS A 108 -10.59 -4.60 25.38
C LYS A 108 -9.60 -5.04 24.28
N LYS A 109 -10.10 -5.29 23.06
CA LYS A 109 -9.28 -5.73 21.94
C LYS A 109 -8.53 -4.57 21.28
N VAL A 110 -9.07 -3.36 21.37
CA VAL A 110 -8.33 -2.13 21.02
C VAL A 110 -7.14 -1.94 21.95
N ASN A 111 -7.35 -2.07 23.24
CA ASN A 111 -6.29 -1.97 24.24
C ASN A 111 -5.21 -3.05 24.03
N GLU A 112 -5.61 -4.31 23.76
CA GLU A 112 -4.68 -5.38 23.40
C GLU A 112 -3.85 -5.03 22.15
N LEU A 113 -4.46 -4.41 21.13
CA LEU A 113 -3.73 -3.94 19.95
C LEU A 113 -2.71 -2.87 20.31
N LEU A 114 -3.11 -1.87 21.09
CA LEU A 114 -2.24 -0.78 21.53
C LEU A 114 -1.06 -1.30 22.36
N GLU A 115 -1.28 -2.28 23.23
CA GLU A 115 -0.22 -2.95 24.01
C GLU A 115 0.76 -3.70 23.08
N ARG A 116 0.24 -4.40 22.08
CA ARG A 116 1.10 -5.08 21.09
C ARG A 116 1.97 -4.12 20.27
N MET A 117 1.52 -2.89 20.11
CA MET A 117 2.29 -1.85 19.40
C MET A 117 3.42 -1.24 20.27
N ASP A 118 3.46 -1.51 21.56
CA ASP A 118 4.54 -1.03 22.42
C ASP A 118 5.93 -1.61 22.09
N ILE A 119 5.99 -2.62 21.23
CA ILE A 119 7.25 -3.15 20.67
C ILE A 119 7.89 -2.22 19.62
N VAL A 120 7.13 -1.27 19.07
CA VAL A 120 7.62 -0.36 18.02
C VAL A 120 8.54 0.69 18.65
N GLY A 121 9.74 0.83 18.12
CA GLY A 121 10.82 1.66 18.64
C GLY A 121 11.33 2.71 17.65
N SER A 122 12.42 3.39 18.02
CA SER A 122 13.00 4.53 17.28
C SER A 122 13.53 4.19 15.89
N ASP A 123 13.91 2.93 15.67
CA ASP A 123 14.45 2.48 14.39
C ASP A 123 13.37 1.97 13.44
N ASP A 124 12.10 2.00 13.91
CA ASP A 124 10.98 1.48 13.16
C ASP A 124 10.22 2.58 12.41
N THR A 125 9.67 2.17 11.28
CA THR A 125 8.66 2.94 10.54
C THR A 125 7.30 2.29 10.74
N LEU A 126 6.35 3.03 11.32
CA LEU A 126 4.98 2.57 11.48
C LEU A 126 4.09 3.12 10.37
N VAL A 127 3.62 2.23 9.51
CA VAL A 127 2.68 2.59 8.42
C VAL A 127 1.25 2.38 8.90
N LEU A 128 0.48 3.46 9.00
CA LEU A 128 -0.95 3.49 9.32
C LEU A 128 -1.71 3.67 7.99
N THR A 129 -2.44 2.64 7.55
CA THR A 129 -3.02 2.68 6.20
C THR A 129 -4.38 2.01 6.11
N GLY A 130 -5.20 2.52 5.21
CA GLY A 130 -6.55 2.06 4.92
C GLY A 130 -7.62 2.70 5.78
N SER A 131 -8.82 2.15 5.70
CA SER A 131 -9.98 2.63 6.46
C SER A 131 -10.00 2.13 7.89
N ILE A 132 -10.60 2.91 8.79
CA ILE A 132 -10.94 2.51 10.15
C ILE A 132 -12.32 1.85 10.14
N PRO A 133 -12.52 0.69 10.83
CA PRO A 133 -13.84 0.12 11.03
C PRO A 133 -14.76 1.08 11.79
N ASN A 134 -16.06 1.15 11.42
CA ASN A 134 -17.04 2.02 12.09
C ASN A 134 -17.22 1.75 13.60
N SER A 135 -16.68 0.65 14.11
CA SER A 135 -16.69 0.31 15.52
C SER A 135 -15.54 0.91 16.33
N LEU A 136 -14.60 1.58 15.67
CA LEU A 136 -13.49 2.30 16.28
C LEU A 136 -13.69 3.81 16.16
N PRO A 137 -13.06 4.62 17.05
CA PRO A 137 -13.03 6.06 16.89
C PRO A 137 -12.45 6.50 15.55
N GLU A 138 -13.00 7.55 14.97
CA GLU A 138 -12.51 8.09 13.68
C GLU A 138 -11.07 8.61 13.79
N ASP A 139 -10.66 9.11 14.97
CA ASP A 139 -9.31 9.60 15.28
C ASP A 139 -8.32 8.49 15.72
N MET A 140 -8.63 7.21 15.48
CA MET A 140 -7.83 6.08 15.99
C MET A 140 -6.36 6.17 15.56
N TYR A 141 -6.05 6.66 14.36
CA TYR A 141 -4.66 6.85 13.93
C TYR A 141 -3.95 7.90 14.77
N MET A 142 -4.62 9.01 15.09
CA MET A 142 -4.09 10.02 16.00
C MET A 142 -3.87 9.47 17.42
N GLN A 143 -4.78 8.66 17.94
CA GLN A 143 -4.60 8.02 19.23
C GLN A 143 -3.36 7.12 19.26
N ILE A 144 -3.13 6.35 18.20
CA ILE A 144 -1.93 5.53 18.05
C ILE A 144 -0.67 6.40 17.99
N MET A 145 -0.67 7.43 17.15
CA MET A 145 0.49 8.31 16.98
C MET A 145 0.82 9.08 18.24
N ARG A 146 -0.19 9.57 19.00
CA ARG A 146 0.00 10.20 20.30
C ARG A 146 0.55 9.23 21.34
N ARG A 147 0.02 7.98 21.41
CA ARG A 147 0.53 6.96 22.35
C ARG A 147 1.99 6.62 22.11
N LEU A 148 2.40 6.53 20.86
CA LEU A 148 3.75 6.15 20.46
C LEU A 148 4.67 7.36 20.24
N GLY A 149 4.15 8.57 20.34
CA GLY A 149 4.88 9.82 20.17
C GLY A 149 6.06 9.94 21.13
N GLY A 150 7.09 10.68 20.73
CA GLY A 150 8.32 10.86 21.51
C GLY A 150 9.28 9.67 21.53
N ARG A 151 8.95 8.55 20.89
CA ARG A 151 9.81 7.36 20.79
C ARG A 151 10.77 7.39 19.58
N GLY A 152 10.74 8.46 18.76
CA GLY A 152 11.57 8.56 17.55
C GLY A 152 11.06 7.74 16.35
N ILE A 153 9.85 7.19 16.42
CA ILE A 153 9.23 6.38 15.37
C ILE A 153 8.90 7.27 14.16
N GLN A 154 9.19 6.77 12.96
CA GLN A 154 8.72 7.41 11.73
C GLN A 154 7.29 6.93 11.41
N PHE A 155 6.33 7.87 11.40
CA PHE A 155 4.96 7.57 11.02
C PHE A 155 4.74 7.81 9.53
N VAL A 156 4.10 6.86 8.87
CA VAL A 156 3.62 6.97 7.48
C VAL A 156 2.11 6.82 7.49
N VAL A 157 1.41 7.74 6.85
CA VAL A 157 -0.05 7.72 6.80
C VAL A 157 -0.54 7.70 5.36
N ASP A 158 -1.26 6.63 5.01
CA ASP A 158 -1.96 6.46 3.74
C ASP A 158 -3.43 6.17 4.01
N ALA A 159 -4.20 7.23 4.24
CA ALA A 159 -5.57 7.18 4.71
C ALA A 159 -6.45 8.17 3.94
N PRO A 160 -7.76 7.91 3.84
CA PRO A 160 -8.65 8.81 3.11
C PRO A 160 -9.02 10.07 3.88
N GLY A 161 -9.19 11.19 3.15
CA GLY A 161 -9.92 12.39 3.57
C GLY A 161 -9.54 12.94 4.94
N GLN A 162 -10.54 13.07 5.81
CA GLN A 162 -10.40 13.67 7.14
C GLN A 162 -9.39 12.95 8.03
N LEU A 163 -9.34 11.63 7.96
CA LEU A 163 -8.41 10.81 8.74
C LEU A 163 -6.93 11.16 8.43
N LEU A 164 -6.61 11.42 7.16
CA LEU A 164 -5.30 11.90 6.76
C LEU A 164 -5.04 13.32 7.30
N MET A 165 -6.00 14.23 7.15
CA MET A 165 -5.85 15.62 7.61
C MET A 165 -5.63 15.70 9.13
N GLU A 166 -6.36 14.94 9.92
CA GLU A 166 -6.17 14.88 11.38
C GLU A 166 -4.78 14.35 11.76
N SER A 167 -4.24 13.40 10.99
CA SER A 167 -2.92 12.83 11.27
C SER A 167 -1.76 13.83 11.10
N LEU A 168 -1.96 14.94 10.37
CA LEU A 168 -0.92 15.93 10.11
C LEU A 168 -0.44 16.65 11.39
N GLU A 169 -1.28 16.75 12.42
CA GLU A 169 -0.89 17.28 13.74
C GLU A 169 0.31 16.54 14.37
N ALA A 170 0.46 15.24 14.05
CA ALA A 170 1.55 14.41 14.54
C ALA A 170 2.80 14.41 13.63
N HIS A 171 2.87 15.29 12.66
CA HIS A 171 3.99 15.46 11.73
C HIS A 171 4.50 14.15 11.12
N PRO A 172 3.65 13.40 10.37
CA PRO A 172 4.05 12.14 9.77
C PRO A 172 5.24 12.34 8.81
N PHE A 173 6.15 11.36 8.83
CA PHE A 173 7.29 11.34 7.91
C PHE A 173 6.85 11.33 6.44
N LEU A 174 5.79 10.58 6.13
CA LEU A 174 5.25 10.49 4.78
C LEU A 174 3.73 10.40 4.79
N ILE A 175 3.10 11.13 3.90
CA ILE A 175 1.71 10.89 3.49
C ILE A 175 1.65 10.61 1.98
N LYS A 176 0.63 9.83 1.55
CA LYS A 176 0.45 9.53 0.13
C LYS A 176 -1.02 9.57 -0.30
N PRO A 177 -1.66 10.73 -0.46
CA PRO A 177 -2.94 10.82 -1.14
C PRO A 177 -2.80 10.62 -2.66
N ASN A 178 -3.90 10.32 -3.34
CA ASN A 178 -3.98 10.46 -4.79
C ASN A 178 -4.62 11.82 -5.17
N ASN A 179 -4.51 12.19 -6.46
CA ASN A 179 -5.07 13.45 -6.97
C ASN A 179 -6.57 13.64 -6.68
N HIS A 180 -7.37 12.56 -6.75
CA HIS A 180 -8.80 12.63 -6.43
C HIS A 180 -9.06 12.82 -4.92
N GLU A 181 -8.23 12.28 -4.05
CA GLU A 181 -8.30 12.50 -2.61
C GLU A 181 -7.92 13.93 -2.27
N VAL A 182 -6.85 14.46 -2.88
CA VAL A 182 -6.47 15.88 -2.78
C VAL A 182 -7.60 16.76 -3.29
N GLY A 183 -8.16 16.44 -4.45
CA GLY A 183 -9.30 17.16 -5.01
C GLY A 183 -10.49 17.25 -4.05
N ARG A 184 -10.83 16.14 -3.38
CA ARG A 184 -11.91 16.12 -2.38
C ARG A 184 -11.58 16.92 -1.12
N ILE A 185 -10.33 16.89 -0.65
CA ILE A 185 -9.89 17.65 0.54
C ILE A 185 -10.01 19.15 0.29
N PHE A 186 -9.58 19.61 -0.89
CA PHE A 186 -9.48 21.04 -1.20
C PHE A 186 -10.62 21.59 -2.07
N GLY A 187 -11.60 20.73 -2.48
CA GLY A 187 -12.72 21.15 -3.30
C GLY A 187 -12.35 21.53 -4.73
N VAL A 188 -11.38 20.81 -5.34
CA VAL A 188 -10.86 21.09 -6.69
C VAL A 188 -10.81 19.83 -7.54
N GLU A 189 -10.78 19.99 -8.87
CA GLU A 189 -10.51 18.90 -9.81
C GLU A 189 -9.06 19.05 -10.29
N ILE A 190 -8.29 17.98 -10.21
CA ILE A 190 -6.87 17.95 -10.56
C ILE A 190 -6.56 16.61 -11.25
N GLU A 191 -5.82 16.65 -12.34
CA GLU A 191 -5.41 15.47 -13.08
C GLU A 191 -3.88 15.32 -13.15
N GLU A 192 -3.18 16.41 -13.44
CA GLU A 192 -1.75 16.40 -13.67
C GLU A 192 -0.93 16.60 -12.39
N PRO A 193 0.28 16.01 -12.28
CA PRO A 193 1.16 16.19 -11.12
C PRO A 193 1.48 17.65 -10.81
N ASP A 194 1.76 18.46 -11.83
CA ASP A 194 2.12 19.87 -11.65
C ASP A 194 0.97 20.69 -11.03
N GLU A 195 -0.28 20.34 -11.32
CA GLU A 195 -1.46 20.95 -10.70
C GLU A 195 -1.61 20.54 -9.21
N CYS A 196 -1.04 19.40 -8.83
CA CYS A 196 -1.06 18.90 -7.46
C CYS A 196 -0.01 19.61 -6.56
N MET A 197 1.07 20.17 -7.11
CA MET A 197 2.19 20.72 -6.33
C MET A 197 1.76 21.79 -5.31
N PRO A 198 0.90 22.78 -5.65
CA PRO A 198 0.45 23.76 -4.66
C PRO A 198 -0.28 23.14 -3.45
N TYR A 199 -0.91 21.99 -3.65
CA TYR A 199 -1.61 21.27 -2.59
C TYR A 199 -0.67 20.38 -1.77
N ALA A 200 0.42 19.89 -2.38
CA ALA A 200 1.49 19.24 -1.64
C ALA A 200 2.12 20.19 -0.62
N HIS A 201 2.38 21.45 -1.02
CA HIS A 201 2.84 22.49 -0.10
C HIS A 201 1.84 22.74 1.04
N LYS A 202 0.54 22.88 0.76
CA LYS A 202 -0.47 23.04 1.81
C LYS A 202 -0.53 21.87 2.80
N LEU A 203 -0.34 20.64 2.31
CA LEU A 203 -0.28 19.45 3.17
C LEU A 203 1.00 19.40 4.00
N GLN A 204 2.13 19.89 3.45
CA GLN A 204 3.38 20.01 4.18
C GLN A 204 3.29 21.13 5.24
N ASP A 205 2.74 22.28 4.90
CA ASP A 205 2.48 23.40 5.84
C ASP A 205 1.54 22.95 6.98
N ALA A 206 0.60 22.04 6.70
CA ALA A 206 -0.29 21.45 7.69
C ALA A 206 0.39 20.40 8.59
N GLY A 207 1.62 19.95 8.26
CA GLY A 207 2.41 19.12 9.16
C GLY A 207 3.11 17.91 8.54
N ALA A 208 2.78 17.47 7.33
CA ALA A 208 3.48 16.36 6.69
C ALA A 208 4.95 16.72 6.41
N ARG A 209 5.90 15.80 6.65
CA ARG A 209 7.31 16.03 6.28
C ARG A 209 7.54 15.79 4.80
N ASN A 210 7.08 14.65 4.28
CA ASN A 210 7.16 14.29 2.87
C ASN A 210 5.75 14.04 2.33
N VAL A 211 5.43 14.54 1.15
CA VAL A 211 4.11 14.41 0.51
C VAL A 211 4.27 13.79 -0.86
N ILE A 212 3.83 12.55 -1.04
CA ILE A 212 3.68 11.93 -2.35
C ILE A 212 2.23 12.10 -2.81
N ILE A 213 2.01 12.59 -4.03
CA ILE A 213 0.69 12.57 -4.66
C ILE A 213 0.75 11.73 -5.93
N SER A 214 -0.09 10.70 -5.99
CA SER A 214 -0.20 9.83 -7.17
C SER A 214 -1.30 10.32 -8.09
N CYS A 215 -1.02 10.45 -9.39
CA CYS A 215 -1.93 10.93 -10.42
C CYS A 215 -2.23 9.83 -11.47
N GLY A 216 -2.25 8.57 -11.05
CA GLY A 216 -2.56 7.43 -11.90
C GLY A 216 -1.70 7.37 -13.17
N GLY A 217 -2.34 7.40 -14.34
CA GLY A 217 -1.65 7.36 -15.64
C GLY A 217 -0.80 8.60 -15.95
N HIS A 218 -0.97 9.70 -15.25
CA HIS A 218 -0.24 10.96 -15.43
C HIS A 218 1.10 10.99 -14.68
N GLY A 219 1.29 10.09 -13.71
CA GLY A 219 2.54 9.98 -12.96
C GLY A 219 2.38 10.27 -11.48
N SER A 220 3.40 10.83 -10.86
CA SER A 220 3.40 11.17 -9.43
C SER A 220 4.35 12.30 -9.13
N LEU A 221 4.12 12.98 -8.02
CA LEU A 221 5.02 13.98 -7.47
C LEU A 221 5.44 13.62 -6.04
N LEU A 222 6.52 14.20 -5.59
CA LEU A 222 6.96 14.26 -4.20
C LEU A 222 7.41 15.69 -3.89
N LEU A 223 6.88 16.26 -2.82
CA LEU A 223 7.48 17.35 -2.10
C LEU A 223 8.19 16.77 -0.89
N ASP A 224 9.51 16.85 -0.86
CA ASP A 224 10.32 16.26 0.21
C ASP A 224 10.47 17.21 1.42
N GLU A 225 10.94 16.69 2.53
CA GLU A 225 11.11 17.44 3.78
C GLU A 225 12.16 18.55 3.71
N ASN A 226 12.97 18.61 2.65
CA ASN A 226 13.93 19.68 2.37
C ASN A 226 13.33 20.76 1.46
N GLY A 227 12.07 20.61 1.04
CA GLY A 227 11.37 21.50 0.14
C GLY A 227 11.68 21.30 -1.34
N ALA A 228 12.36 20.19 -1.71
CA ALA A 228 12.61 19.89 -3.12
C ALA A 228 11.38 19.20 -3.76
N GLU A 229 11.06 19.66 -4.97
CA GLU A 229 9.94 19.20 -5.78
C GLU A 229 10.43 18.18 -6.82
N HIS A 230 9.81 17.02 -6.84
CA HIS A 230 10.15 15.96 -7.78
C HIS A 230 8.89 15.51 -8.51
N VAL A 231 8.97 15.37 -9.83
CA VAL A 231 7.88 14.85 -10.67
C VAL A 231 8.38 13.67 -11.48
N VAL A 232 7.64 12.58 -11.44
CA VAL A 232 7.98 11.34 -12.14
C VAL A 232 6.82 10.92 -13.05
N PRO A 233 7.07 10.76 -14.36
CA PRO A 233 6.04 10.29 -15.29
C PRO A 233 5.73 8.81 -15.06
N THR A 234 4.55 8.35 -15.46
CA THR A 234 4.26 6.91 -15.47
C THR A 234 4.92 6.20 -16.65
N ALA A 235 5.28 4.92 -16.50
CA ALA A 235 5.66 4.09 -17.64
C ALA A 235 4.41 3.63 -18.40
N LYS A 236 4.53 3.47 -19.73
CA LYS A 236 3.43 2.95 -20.55
C LYS A 236 3.22 1.46 -20.26
N ILE A 237 2.03 1.12 -19.76
CA ILE A 237 1.62 -0.24 -19.42
C ILE A 237 0.24 -0.57 -19.99
N ARG A 238 -0.08 -1.86 -20.01
CA ARG A 238 -1.47 -2.31 -20.09
C ARG A 238 -2.01 -2.42 -18.66
N LEU A 239 -3.01 -1.63 -18.33
CA LEU A 239 -3.70 -1.69 -17.05
C LEU A 239 -4.39 -3.05 -16.89
N VAL A 240 -4.12 -3.75 -15.80
CA VAL A 240 -4.73 -5.03 -15.42
C VAL A 240 -5.58 -4.85 -14.17
N ASN A 241 -5.02 -4.28 -13.09
CA ASN A 241 -5.71 -4.05 -11.82
C ASN A 241 -5.04 -2.91 -11.04
N ALA A 242 -5.75 -1.81 -10.82
CA ALA A 242 -5.20 -0.67 -10.07
C ALA A 242 -5.15 -0.88 -8.54
N THR A 243 -5.79 -1.95 -8.02
CA THR A 243 -5.82 -2.22 -6.57
C THR A 243 -4.42 -2.51 -6.03
N GLY A 244 -4.02 -1.81 -4.98
CA GLY A 244 -2.72 -1.97 -4.34
C GLY A 244 -1.58 -1.20 -5.02
N ALA A 245 -1.83 -0.46 -6.11
CA ALA A 245 -0.81 0.37 -6.76
C ALA A 245 -0.28 1.47 -5.82
N GLY A 246 -1.19 2.16 -5.11
CA GLY A 246 -0.82 3.15 -4.08
C GLY A 246 -0.05 2.53 -2.92
N ASP A 247 -0.49 1.37 -2.44
CA ASP A 247 0.20 0.61 -1.38
C ASP A 247 1.62 0.23 -1.81
N SER A 248 1.76 -0.19 -3.09
CA SER A 248 3.06 -0.52 -3.68
C SER A 248 3.97 0.70 -3.83
N MET A 249 3.42 1.89 -4.06
CA MET A 249 4.22 3.13 -4.03
C MET A 249 4.75 3.40 -2.64
N VAL A 250 3.94 3.28 -1.59
CA VAL A 250 4.40 3.44 -0.20
C VAL A 250 5.50 2.43 0.12
N GLY A 251 5.28 1.14 -0.16
CA GLY A 251 6.27 0.10 0.10
C GLY A 251 7.58 0.31 -0.66
N GLY A 252 7.49 0.67 -1.95
CA GLY A 252 8.65 0.94 -2.81
C GLY A 252 9.45 2.16 -2.35
N PHE A 253 8.78 3.24 -1.94
CA PHE A 253 9.43 4.43 -1.39
C PHE A 253 10.20 4.10 -0.10
N LEU A 254 9.52 3.46 0.84
CA LEU A 254 10.11 3.08 2.12
C LEU A 254 11.30 2.12 1.94
N ALA A 255 11.19 1.16 1.03
CA ALA A 255 12.28 0.23 0.73
C ALA A 255 13.56 0.95 0.28
N GLN A 256 13.44 2.05 -0.49
CA GLN A 256 14.60 2.81 -0.96
C GLN A 256 15.12 3.78 0.11
N VAL A 257 14.22 4.47 0.82
CA VAL A 257 14.62 5.36 1.92
C VAL A 257 15.36 4.61 3.02
N THR A 258 14.89 3.41 3.40
CA THR A 258 15.57 2.56 4.38
C THR A 258 17.00 2.15 3.93
N ARG A 259 17.24 2.09 2.62
CA ARG A 259 18.56 1.83 2.03
C ARG A 259 19.44 3.07 1.89
N GLY A 260 18.97 4.24 2.33
CA GLY A 260 19.68 5.51 2.27
C GLY A 260 19.78 6.11 0.87
N VAL A 261 18.84 5.77 -0.02
CA VAL A 261 18.76 6.35 -1.37
C VAL A 261 18.10 7.73 -1.29
N ASP A 262 18.49 8.65 -2.16
CA ASP A 262 17.88 10.00 -2.22
C ASP A 262 16.39 9.95 -2.58
N TYR A 263 15.65 11.00 -2.22
CA TYR A 263 14.20 11.05 -2.34
C TYR A 263 13.69 10.99 -3.79
N GLU A 264 14.42 11.58 -4.74
CA GLU A 264 14.03 11.50 -6.16
C GLU A 264 14.14 10.06 -6.68
N THR A 265 15.25 9.40 -6.39
CA THR A 265 15.46 7.99 -6.75
C THR A 265 14.42 7.08 -6.06
N ALA A 266 14.10 7.35 -4.80
CA ALA A 266 13.07 6.63 -4.06
C ALA A 266 11.68 6.82 -4.70
N LEU A 267 11.33 8.04 -5.15
CA LEU A 267 10.07 8.30 -5.86
C LEU A 267 10.00 7.57 -7.20
N ILE A 268 11.08 7.56 -7.99
CA ILE A 268 11.12 6.83 -9.28
C ILE A 268 10.87 5.35 -9.03
N PHE A 269 11.50 4.77 -8.04
CA PHE A 269 11.31 3.37 -7.69
C PHE A 269 9.90 3.09 -7.16
N ALA A 270 9.34 3.97 -6.32
CA ALA A 270 7.98 3.91 -5.82
C ALA A 270 6.96 3.92 -6.98
N SER A 271 7.15 4.85 -7.94
CA SER A 271 6.30 4.97 -9.13
C SER A 271 6.39 3.71 -10.01
N ALA A 272 7.58 3.10 -10.10
CA ALA A 272 7.75 1.82 -10.78
C ALA A 272 6.99 0.69 -10.06
N CYS A 273 7.03 0.62 -8.73
CA CYS A 273 6.29 -0.38 -7.94
C CYS A 273 4.78 -0.24 -8.13
N GLY A 274 4.23 0.98 -8.05
CA GLY A 274 2.82 1.25 -8.30
C GLY A 274 2.40 0.88 -9.72
N THR A 275 3.18 1.30 -10.72
CA THR A 275 2.94 1.00 -12.14
C THR A 275 3.03 -0.51 -12.42
N ALA A 276 4.02 -1.20 -11.87
CA ALA A 276 4.16 -2.65 -12.00
C ALA A 276 2.97 -3.40 -11.40
N THR A 277 2.49 -2.96 -10.23
CA THR A 277 1.29 -3.52 -9.59
C THR A 277 0.04 -3.27 -10.44
N ALA A 278 -0.13 -2.08 -11.00
CA ALA A 278 -1.23 -1.78 -11.91
C ALA A 278 -1.22 -2.64 -13.20
N ALA A 279 -0.06 -3.12 -13.62
CA ALA A 279 0.12 -4.06 -14.74
C ALA A 279 0.02 -5.54 -14.35
N SER A 280 -0.28 -5.85 -13.09
CA SER A 280 -0.32 -7.20 -12.52
C SER A 280 -1.73 -7.54 -12.01
N LYS A 281 -2.05 -8.83 -11.83
CA LYS A 281 -3.32 -9.25 -11.21
C LYS A 281 -3.40 -8.92 -9.72
N GLY A 282 -2.26 -8.90 -9.04
CA GLY A 282 -2.10 -8.56 -7.62
C GLY A 282 -0.86 -7.69 -7.41
N ILE A 283 -0.28 -7.70 -6.21
CA ILE A 283 0.97 -6.98 -5.94
C ILE A 283 2.07 -7.53 -6.85
N ALA A 284 2.82 -6.60 -7.48
CA ALA A 284 3.80 -6.94 -8.49
C ALA A 284 4.94 -7.81 -7.94
N LYS A 285 5.39 -8.75 -8.77
CA LYS A 285 6.62 -9.50 -8.55
C LYS A 285 7.84 -8.64 -8.83
N ARG A 286 8.95 -8.94 -8.17
CA ARG A 286 10.21 -8.20 -8.30
C ARG A 286 10.66 -8.03 -9.75
N SER A 287 10.61 -9.07 -10.57
CA SER A 287 10.98 -9.01 -12.00
C SER A 287 10.12 -8.03 -12.82
N THR A 288 8.83 -7.92 -12.49
CA THR A 288 7.96 -6.92 -13.13
C THR A 288 8.35 -5.50 -12.71
N ILE A 289 8.66 -5.30 -11.42
CA ILE A 289 9.14 -4.01 -10.88
C ILE A 289 10.44 -3.60 -11.60
N ASP A 290 11.43 -4.49 -11.65
CA ASP A 290 12.72 -4.22 -12.28
C ASP A 290 12.58 -3.82 -13.76
N ARG A 291 11.68 -4.48 -14.50
CA ARG A 291 11.36 -4.11 -15.88
C ARG A 291 10.77 -2.70 -15.99
N VAL A 292 9.86 -2.33 -15.08
CA VAL A 292 9.23 -0.99 -15.08
C VAL A 292 10.23 0.07 -14.64
N VAL A 293 11.11 -0.21 -13.68
CA VAL A 293 12.24 0.67 -13.30
C VAL A 293 13.06 1.01 -14.53
N GLY A 294 13.51 -0.01 -15.29
CA GLY A 294 14.28 0.20 -16.52
C GLY A 294 13.53 1.04 -17.55
N ALA A 295 12.22 0.82 -17.71
CA ALA A 295 11.38 1.59 -18.62
C ALA A 295 11.24 3.07 -18.20
N LEU A 296 11.09 3.35 -16.91
CA LEU A 296 10.99 4.71 -16.37
C LEU A 296 12.29 5.47 -16.55
N TYR A 297 13.43 4.91 -16.15
CA TYR A 297 14.73 5.56 -16.34
C TYR A 297 15.02 5.85 -17.82
N LYS A 298 14.70 4.90 -18.72
CA LYS A 298 14.79 5.11 -20.16
C LYS A 298 13.89 6.25 -20.65
N LYS A 299 12.61 6.30 -20.16
CA LYS A 299 11.67 7.38 -20.53
C LYS A 299 12.16 8.75 -20.08
N MET A 300 12.81 8.81 -18.91
CA MET A 300 13.39 10.04 -18.34
C MET A 300 14.75 10.39 -18.97
N GLY A 301 15.32 9.58 -19.84
CA GLY A 301 16.65 9.80 -20.43
C GLY A 301 17.78 9.73 -19.40
N ARG A 302 17.60 8.99 -18.31
CA ARG A 302 18.53 8.88 -17.18
C ARG A 302 19.14 7.49 -17.08
N ALA A 303 20.35 7.40 -16.54
CA ALA A 303 20.97 6.13 -16.17
C ALA A 303 20.37 5.61 -14.85
N ILE A 304 20.22 4.30 -14.74
CA ILE A 304 19.81 3.66 -13.48
C ILE A 304 20.96 3.83 -12.46
N PRO A 305 20.70 4.35 -11.24
CA PRO A 305 21.71 4.44 -10.20
C PRO A 305 22.35 3.10 -9.89
N GLY A 306 23.67 3.10 -9.61
CA GLY A 306 24.42 1.86 -9.39
C GLY A 306 23.93 1.01 -8.23
N SER A 307 23.31 1.60 -7.19
CA SER A 307 22.65 0.86 -6.11
C SER A 307 21.46 0.05 -6.61
N ILE A 308 20.57 0.70 -7.38
CA ILE A 308 19.39 0.06 -7.99
C ILE A 308 19.81 -1.00 -9.02
N ALA A 309 20.78 -0.68 -9.88
CA ALA A 309 21.28 -1.62 -10.89
C ALA A 309 21.83 -2.91 -10.25
N ARG A 310 22.62 -2.80 -9.19
CA ARG A 310 23.13 -3.98 -8.45
C ARG A 310 22.01 -4.82 -7.85
N ASP A 311 20.99 -4.19 -7.26
CA ASP A 311 19.83 -4.89 -6.73
C ASP A 311 19.07 -5.66 -7.82
N MET A 312 18.90 -5.05 -9.00
CA MET A 312 18.24 -5.69 -10.15
C MET A 312 19.04 -6.89 -10.68
N GLU A 313 20.38 -6.77 -10.75
CA GLU A 313 21.27 -7.85 -11.15
C GLU A 313 21.24 -9.01 -10.14
N ALA A 314 21.29 -8.71 -8.85
CA ALA A 314 21.18 -9.70 -7.78
C ALA A 314 19.87 -10.47 -7.83
N ASN A 315 18.74 -9.77 -8.07
CA ASN A 315 17.43 -10.40 -8.24
C ASN A 315 17.41 -11.33 -9.45
N LYS A 316 17.91 -10.87 -10.59
CA LYS A 316 17.96 -11.68 -11.82
C LYS A 316 18.80 -12.96 -11.63
N ALA A 317 19.91 -12.87 -10.92
CA ALA A 317 20.72 -14.03 -10.58
C ALA A 317 19.99 -15.01 -9.65
N ARG A 318 19.25 -14.50 -8.66
CA ARG A 318 18.43 -15.30 -7.74
C ARG A 318 17.29 -16.03 -8.48
N GLU A 319 16.56 -15.34 -9.37
CA GLU A 319 15.48 -15.96 -10.16
C GLU A 319 16.04 -17.08 -11.06
N ALA A 320 17.18 -16.83 -11.72
CA ALA A 320 17.83 -17.87 -12.54
C ALA A 320 18.27 -19.09 -11.72
N ALA A 321 18.75 -18.89 -10.50
CA ALA A 321 19.12 -19.98 -9.58
C ALA A 321 17.91 -20.80 -9.14
N LEU A 322 16.77 -20.16 -8.82
CA LEU A 322 15.51 -20.82 -8.46
C LEU A 322 14.96 -21.65 -9.62
N GLU A 323 14.93 -21.10 -10.83
CA GLU A 323 14.50 -21.84 -12.04
C GLU A 323 15.38 -23.05 -12.33
N ALA A 324 16.70 -22.93 -12.09
CA ALA A 324 17.63 -24.04 -12.26
C ALA A 324 17.39 -25.14 -11.21
N ALA A 325 17.11 -24.79 -9.96
CA ALA A 325 16.78 -25.74 -8.89
C ALA A 325 15.48 -26.50 -9.18
N GLU A 326 14.41 -25.80 -9.59
CA GLU A 326 13.13 -26.42 -9.97
C GLU A 326 13.24 -27.39 -11.18
N LYS A 327 14.15 -27.09 -12.11
CA LYS A 327 14.43 -27.98 -13.26
C LYS A 327 15.24 -29.21 -12.86
N ALA A 328 16.02 -29.14 -11.81
CA ALA A 328 16.83 -30.25 -11.31
C ALA A 328 16.00 -31.25 -10.46
N GLU A 329 14.87 -30.80 -9.87
CA GLU A 329 13.95 -31.63 -9.08
C GLU A 329 12.89 -32.34 -9.92
N LYS A 330 12.74 -32.00 -11.19
CA LYS A 330 11.82 -32.65 -12.18
C LYS A 330 12.55 -33.67 -13.03
#